data_cf1891ecf54327319a104559f1ea359a
#
_entry.id   cf1891ecf54327319a104559f1ea359a
#
_cell.length_a   1.000
_cell.length_b   1.000
_cell.length_c   1.000
_cell.angle_alpha   90.00
_cell.angle_beta   90.00
_cell.angle_gamma   90.00
#
_symmetry.space_group_name_H-M   'P 1'
#
loop_
_entity.id
_entity.type
_entity.pdbx_description
1 polymer ?
#
loop_
_entity_poly.entity_id
_entity_poly.type
_entity_poly.pdbx_seq_one_letter_code
_entity_poly.pdbx_strand_id
1 'polypeptide(L)'
;MLRHAYYARWGTEADVPLERYVSGWGRRGDNAVVAIDEFQPVGAAWYRLFEPGEPGYGFVDDETPELTIAIVPSRRGKGLGEQLLTSLLEQARIEGYARISLSVEPDNPAIRLYEHHGFAKTGERAGAWVMLAALA
;
A
#
# COMPACT_ATOMS: atom_id res chain seq x y z
N MET A 1 3.88 -12.73 6.11
CA MET A 1 4.36 -11.44 5.57
C MET A 1 3.28 -10.37 5.53
N LEU A 2 2.13 -10.62 4.92
CA LEU A 2 1.07 -9.60 4.84
C LEU A 2 0.55 -9.16 6.21
N ARG A 3 0.34 -10.11 7.11
CA ARG A 3 -0.11 -9.82 8.47
C ARG A 3 0.92 -8.99 9.24
N HIS A 4 2.20 -9.33 9.10
CA HIS A 4 3.28 -8.55 9.69
C HIS A 4 3.33 -7.13 9.13
N ALA A 5 3.18 -6.98 7.82
CA ALA A 5 3.18 -5.68 7.16
C ALA A 5 2.04 -4.79 7.65
N TYR A 6 0.84 -5.36 7.83
CA TYR A 6 -0.29 -4.63 8.36
C TYR A 6 0.01 -4.07 9.75
N TYR A 7 0.48 -4.92 10.67
CA TYR A 7 0.75 -4.48 12.03
C TYR A 7 1.93 -3.52 12.12
N ALA A 8 2.90 -3.64 11.23
CA ALA A 8 4.01 -2.69 11.18
C ALA A 8 3.55 -1.30 10.78
N ARG A 9 2.46 -1.18 10.01
CA ARG A 9 1.93 0.10 9.55
C ARG A 9 0.81 0.64 10.46
N TRP A 10 -0.18 -0.19 10.77
CA TRP A 10 -1.42 0.25 11.42
C TRP A 10 -1.47 -0.02 12.91
N GLY A 11 -0.76 -1.05 13.37
CA GLY A 11 -0.90 -1.55 14.73
C GLY A 11 -2.17 -2.36 14.89
N THR A 12 -2.54 -2.63 16.16
CA THR A 12 -3.71 -3.45 16.47
C THR A 12 -4.99 -2.64 16.65
N GLU A 13 -4.90 -1.31 16.63
CA GLU A 13 -6.03 -0.41 16.88
C GLU A 13 -6.61 0.19 15.60
N ALA A 14 -6.28 -0.37 14.44
CA ALA A 14 -6.77 0.13 13.17
C ALA A 14 -8.30 -0.05 13.07
N ASP A 15 -9.00 0.99 12.57
CA ASP A 15 -10.45 0.95 12.39
C ASP A 15 -10.88 -0.01 11.28
N VAL A 16 -10.07 -0.14 10.23
CA VAL A 16 -10.31 -1.11 9.16
C VAL A 16 -9.79 -2.46 9.61
N PRO A 17 -10.63 -3.51 9.60
CA PRO A 17 -10.19 -4.84 10.03
C PRO A 17 -9.02 -5.36 9.19
N LEU A 18 -8.05 -6.01 9.85
CA LEU A 18 -6.93 -6.67 9.18
C LEU A 18 -7.39 -7.59 8.05
N GLU A 19 -8.47 -8.33 8.28
CA GLU A 19 -9.03 -9.26 7.31
C GLU A 19 -9.36 -8.57 5.99
N ARG A 20 -9.76 -7.32 6.01
CA ARG A 20 -10.11 -6.58 4.79
C ARG A 20 -8.93 -6.46 3.84
N TYR A 21 -7.70 -6.40 4.37
CA TYR A 21 -6.49 -6.28 3.57
C TYR A 21 -5.89 -7.62 3.15
N VAL A 22 -6.14 -8.69 3.89
CA VAL A 22 -5.43 -9.97 3.67
C VAL A 22 -6.35 -11.17 3.49
N SER A 23 -7.62 -11.09 3.90
CA SER A 23 -8.55 -12.21 3.81
C SER A 23 -8.80 -12.59 2.36
N GLY A 24 -8.82 -13.89 2.08
CA GLY A 24 -9.07 -14.39 0.73
C GLY A 24 -8.00 -13.93 -0.26
N TRP A 25 -6.76 -13.77 0.18
CA TRP A 25 -5.68 -13.32 -0.69
C TRP A 25 -5.57 -14.20 -1.93
N GLY A 26 -5.32 -13.55 -3.07
CA GLY A 26 -5.28 -14.20 -4.38
C GLY A 26 -6.52 -13.94 -5.21
N ARG A 27 -7.48 -13.18 -4.69
CA ARG A 27 -8.66 -12.79 -5.48
C ARG A 27 -8.24 -11.82 -6.58
N ARG A 28 -9.11 -11.64 -7.58
CA ARG A 28 -8.86 -10.71 -8.68
C ARG A 28 -8.52 -9.31 -8.14
N GLY A 29 -7.44 -8.75 -8.66
CA GLY A 29 -6.98 -7.43 -8.26
C GLY A 29 -5.98 -7.42 -7.11
N ASP A 30 -5.63 -8.58 -6.55
CA ASP A 30 -4.57 -8.68 -5.55
C ASP A 30 -3.23 -8.87 -6.25
N ASN A 31 -2.23 -8.11 -5.82
CA ASN A 31 -0.84 -8.30 -6.26
C ASN A 31 0.12 -7.85 -5.16
N ALA A 32 1.27 -8.48 -5.08
CA ALA A 32 2.24 -8.20 -4.04
C ALA A 32 3.67 -8.40 -4.55
N VAL A 33 4.60 -7.63 -3.98
CA VAL A 33 6.04 -7.86 -4.11
C VAL A 33 6.62 -7.99 -2.70
N VAL A 34 7.58 -8.88 -2.54
CA VAL A 34 8.21 -9.15 -1.25
C VAL A 34 9.71 -9.02 -1.41
N ALA A 35 10.35 -8.29 -0.50
CA ALA A 35 11.80 -8.20 -0.44
C ALA A 35 12.33 -9.24 0.54
N ILE A 36 13.33 -10.01 0.11
CA ILE A 36 13.94 -11.07 0.90
C ILE A 36 15.43 -10.80 1.00
N ASP A 37 15.98 -10.90 2.22
CA ASP A 37 17.41 -10.78 2.46
C ASP A 37 17.84 -11.96 3.35
N GLU A 38 18.84 -12.70 2.90
CA GLU A 38 19.34 -13.90 3.58
C GLU A 38 18.21 -14.87 3.96
N PHE A 39 17.30 -15.12 3.01
CA PHE A 39 16.13 -15.99 3.17
C PHE A 39 15.09 -15.48 4.17
N GLN A 40 15.22 -14.22 4.63
CA GLN A 40 14.26 -13.61 5.55
C GLN A 40 13.46 -12.52 4.83
N PRO A 41 12.14 -12.51 4.95
CA PRO A 41 11.35 -11.42 4.41
C PRO A 41 11.60 -10.14 5.21
N VAL A 42 11.99 -9.07 4.53
CA VAL A 42 12.34 -7.79 5.16
C VAL A 42 11.39 -6.66 4.78
N GLY A 43 10.56 -6.84 3.80
CA GLY A 43 9.57 -5.86 3.40
C GLY A 43 8.59 -6.42 2.39
N ALA A 44 7.46 -5.77 2.26
CA ALA A 44 6.44 -6.13 1.29
C ALA A 44 5.67 -4.89 0.87
N ALA A 45 5.20 -4.90 -0.37
CA ALA A 45 4.23 -3.94 -0.87
C ALA A 45 3.18 -4.71 -1.64
N TRP A 46 1.93 -4.32 -1.48
CA TRP A 46 0.84 -4.98 -2.19
C TRP A 46 -0.26 -3.98 -2.48
N TYR A 47 -1.14 -4.34 -3.42
CA TYR A 47 -2.37 -3.61 -3.63
C TYR A 47 -3.56 -4.57 -3.71
N ARG A 48 -4.73 -4.03 -3.44
CA ARG A 48 -5.98 -4.77 -3.49
C ARG A 48 -7.08 -3.84 -3.98
N LEU A 49 -7.97 -4.36 -4.83
CA LEU A 49 -9.19 -3.67 -5.16
C LEU A 49 -10.19 -3.87 -4.04
N PHE A 50 -10.67 -2.76 -3.50
CA PHE A 50 -11.73 -2.77 -2.49
C PHE A 50 -13.06 -2.46 -3.14
N GLU A 51 -14.14 -2.87 -2.51
CA GLU A 51 -15.50 -2.57 -2.96
C GLU A 51 -16.11 -1.48 -2.08
N PRO A 52 -17.12 -0.72 -2.60
CA PRO A 52 -17.73 0.35 -1.80
C PRO A 52 -18.31 -0.12 -0.47
N GLY A 53 -18.76 -1.39 -0.40
CA GLY A 53 -19.30 -1.96 0.84
C GLY A 53 -18.24 -2.31 1.88
N GLU A 54 -16.99 -2.48 1.46
CA GLU A 54 -15.88 -2.85 2.34
C GLU A 54 -14.62 -2.07 1.97
N PRO A 55 -14.63 -0.72 2.11
CA PRO A 55 -13.49 0.10 1.69
C PRO A 55 -12.31 -0.01 2.64
N GLY A 56 -11.10 0.14 2.09
CA GLY A 56 -9.90 0.37 2.88
C GLY A 56 -9.76 1.84 3.27
N TYR A 57 -8.72 2.20 4.00
CA TYR A 57 -8.47 3.59 4.42
C TYR A 57 -8.23 4.53 3.25
N GLY A 58 -7.59 4.03 2.19
CA GLY A 58 -7.27 4.83 1.00
C GLY A 58 -8.24 4.63 -0.16
N PHE A 59 -9.41 4.06 0.10
CA PHE A 59 -10.40 3.77 -0.93
C PHE A 59 -10.85 5.03 -1.67
N VAL A 60 -10.81 4.98 -3.00
CA VAL A 60 -11.28 6.05 -3.88
C VAL A 60 -12.48 5.57 -4.69
N ASP A 61 -12.35 4.45 -5.40
CA ASP A 61 -13.41 3.81 -6.15
C ASP A 61 -13.08 2.33 -6.38
N ASP A 62 -14.01 1.58 -6.95
CA ASP A 62 -13.85 0.13 -7.14
C ASP A 62 -12.98 -0.26 -8.33
N GLU A 63 -12.45 0.71 -9.07
CA GLU A 63 -11.53 0.48 -10.19
C GLU A 63 -10.09 0.89 -9.86
N THR A 64 -9.86 1.44 -8.67
CA THR A 64 -8.56 1.94 -8.23
C THR A 64 -8.08 1.10 -7.06
N PRO A 65 -7.03 0.26 -7.25
CA PRO A 65 -6.50 -0.53 -6.14
C PRO A 65 -5.84 0.37 -5.10
N GLU A 66 -5.84 -0.09 -3.87
CA GLU A 66 -5.16 0.58 -2.77
C GLU A 66 -3.86 -0.14 -2.44
N LEU A 67 -2.78 0.60 -2.38
CA LEU A 67 -1.43 0.15 -2.11
C LEU A 67 -1.14 0.19 -0.60
N THR A 68 -0.42 -0.80 -0.12
CA THR A 68 0.15 -0.82 1.23
C THR A 68 1.61 -1.25 1.15
N ILE A 69 2.47 -0.59 1.93
CA ILE A 69 3.90 -0.92 2.04
C ILE A 69 4.24 -1.09 3.51
N ALA A 70 5.03 -2.11 3.82
CA ALA A 70 5.61 -2.25 5.15
C ALA A 70 7.02 -2.83 5.04
N ILE A 71 7.91 -2.32 5.87
CA ILE A 71 9.31 -2.72 5.92
C ILE A 71 9.64 -2.99 7.40
N VAL A 72 10.37 -4.07 7.67
CA VAL A 72 10.80 -4.35 9.05
C VAL A 72 11.67 -3.19 9.54
N PRO A 73 11.54 -2.80 10.83
CA PRO A 73 12.20 -1.57 11.34
C PRO A 73 13.71 -1.51 11.09
N SER A 74 14.41 -2.64 11.17
CA SER A 74 15.86 -2.68 10.98
C SER A 74 16.30 -2.40 9.54
N ARG A 75 15.36 -2.38 8.59
CA ARG A 75 15.66 -2.18 7.17
C ARG A 75 15.11 -0.87 6.64
N ARG A 76 14.50 -0.05 7.48
CA ARG A 76 13.98 1.26 7.06
C ARG A 76 15.11 2.22 6.74
N GLY A 77 14.84 3.16 5.82
CA GLY A 77 15.81 4.20 5.46
C GLY A 77 16.93 3.74 4.53
N LYS A 78 16.82 2.57 3.92
CA LYS A 78 17.87 1.98 3.07
C LYS A 78 17.48 1.84 1.61
N GLY A 79 16.47 2.59 1.16
CA GLY A 79 16.02 2.54 -0.24
C GLY A 79 15.13 1.38 -0.59
N LEU A 80 14.77 0.53 0.37
CA LEU A 80 13.93 -0.63 0.11
C LEU A 80 12.51 -0.24 -0.27
N GLY A 81 11.96 0.80 0.37
CA GLY A 81 10.64 1.32 0.03
C GLY A 81 10.55 1.81 -1.40
N GLU A 82 11.59 2.49 -1.89
CA GLU A 82 11.72 2.93 -3.27
C GLU A 82 11.65 1.76 -4.24
N GLN A 83 12.40 0.70 -3.97
CA GLN A 83 12.43 -0.49 -4.82
C GLN A 83 11.08 -1.21 -4.84
N LEU A 84 10.47 -1.39 -3.68
CA LEU A 84 9.17 -2.05 -3.56
C LEU A 84 8.08 -1.25 -4.28
N LEU A 85 8.06 0.06 -4.07
CA LEU A 85 7.07 0.94 -4.70
C LEU A 85 7.22 0.94 -6.21
N THR A 86 8.44 1.08 -6.73
CA THR A 86 8.71 1.06 -8.16
C THR A 86 8.21 -0.24 -8.80
N SER A 87 8.53 -1.39 -8.19
CA SER A 87 8.11 -2.69 -8.70
C SER A 87 6.59 -2.84 -8.71
N LEU A 88 5.95 -2.40 -7.63
CA LEU A 88 4.49 -2.56 -7.51
C LEU A 88 3.73 -1.64 -8.48
N LEU A 89 4.19 -0.41 -8.66
CA LEU A 89 3.59 0.52 -9.63
C LEU A 89 3.72 -0.02 -11.06
N GLU A 90 4.85 -0.63 -11.38
CA GLU A 90 5.04 -1.25 -12.68
C GLU A 90 4.06 -2.42 -12.89
N GLN A 91 3.86 -3.24 -11.87
CA GLN A 91 2.87 -4.32 -11.94
C GLN A 91 1.47 -3.79 -12.18
N ALA A 92 1.10 -2.71 -11.50
CA ALA A 92 -0.21 -2.09 -11.68
C ALA A 92 -0.40 -1.56 -13.10
N ARG A 93 0.65 -0.97 -13.69
CA ARG A 93 0.62 -0.52 -15.07
C ARG A 93 0.43 -1.69 -16.03
N ILE A 94 1.17 -2.78 -15.82
CA ILE A 94 1.07 -3.98 -16.65
C ILE A 94 -0.33 -4.56 -16.59
N GLU A 95 -0.97 -4.53 -15.42
CA GLU A 95 -2.34 -5.02 -15.27
C GLU A 95 -3.39 -4.06 -15.83
N GLY A 96 -2.99 -2.87 -16.25
CA GLY A 96 -3.88 -1.92 -16.92
C GLY A 96 -4.65 -0.98 -16.02
N TYR A 97 -4.27 -0.87 -14.75
CA TYR A 97 -4.91 0.10 -13.87
C TYR A 97 -4.54 1.53 -14.25
N ALA A 98 -5.54 2.41 -14.28
CA ALA A 98 -5.32 3.81 -14.62
C ALA A 98 -4.77 4.62 -13.45
N ARG A 99 -5.10 4.22 -12.22
CA ARG A 99 -4.75 4.94 -10.99
C ARG A 99 -4.51 3.95 -9.86
N ILE A 100 -3.81 4.41 -8.83
CA ILE A 100 -3.60 3.65 -7.60
C ILE A 100 -3.64 4.61 -6.42
N SER A 101 -4.20 4.18 -5.30
CA SER A 101 -4.34 5.00 -4.10
C SER A 101 -3.58 4.40 -2.93
N LEU A 102 -3.40 5.20 -1.89
CA LEU A 102 -2.90 4.75 -0.60
C LEU A 102 -3.45 5.65 0.50
N SER A 103 -3.33 5.19 1.74
CA SER A 103 -3.51 6.06 2.89
C SER A 103 -2.21 6.13 3.67
N VAL A 104 -1.94 7.29 4.27
CA VAL A 104 -0.69 7.55 5.00
C VAL A 104 -0.94 8.55 6.11
N GLU A 105 -0.30 8.35 7.26
CA GLU A 105 -0.37 9.30 8.35
C GLU A 105 0.31 10.61 7.96
N PRO A 106 -0.24 11.78 8.37
CA PRO A 106 0.29 13.09 7.96
C PRO A 106 1.74 13.35 8.35
N ASP A 107 2.22 12.71 9.41
CA ASP A 107 3.59 12.87 9.90
C ASP A 107 4.56 11.79 9.40
N ASN A 108 4.09 10.89 8.54
CA ASN A 108 4.92 9.82 8.03
C ASN A 108 5.93 10.36 7.02
N PRO A 109 7.24 10.15 7.23
CA PRO A 109 8.26 10.64 6.29
C PRO A 109 8.17 10.00 4.90
N ALA A 110 7.47 8.88 4.74
CA ALA A 110 7.28 8.24 3.45
C ALA A 110 6.43 9.07 2.48
N ILE A 111 5.74 10.11 2.96
CA ILE A 111 4.96 11.00 2.09
C ILE A 111 5.82 11.57 0.97
N ARG A 112 7.08 11.93 1.26
CA ARG A 112 8.00 12.46 0.23
C ARG A 112 8.28 11.42 -0.85
N LEU A 113 8.45 10.17 -0.46
CA LEU A 113 8.65 9.07 -1.40
C LEU A 113 7.42 8.93 -2.30
N TYR A 114 6.23 8.97 -1.73
CA TYR A 114 5.00 8.86 -2.49
C TYR A 114 4.84 10.03 -3.46
N GLU A 115 5.07 11.26 -2.99
CA GLU A 115 5.01 12.45 -3.85
C GLU A 115 5.99 12.36 -5.00
N HIS A 116 7.18 11.83 -4.74
CA HIS A 116 8.21 11.64 -5.77
C HIS A 116 7.76 10.67 -6.86
N HIS A 117 6.87 9.75 -6.54
CA HIS A 117 6.30 8.79 -7.49
C HIS A 117 4.95 9.20 -8.06
N GLY A 118 4.57 10.46 -7.90
CA GLY A 118 3.37 10.99 -8.53
C GLY A 118 2.11 10.95 -7.69
N PHE A 119 2.20 10.56 -6.42
CA PHE A 119 1.04 10.60 -5.52
C PHE A 119 0.77 12.03 -5.06
N ALA A 120 -0.49 12.41 -5.04
CA ALA A 120 -0.93 13.69 -4.51
C ALA A 120 -2.07 13.46 -3.51
N LYS A 121 -2.12 14.29 -2.47
CA LYS A 121 -3.20 14.24 -1.49
C LYS A 121 -4.52 14.62 -2.16
N THR A 122 -5.54 13.77 -1.99
CA THR A 122 -6.89 14.05 -2.51
C THR A 122 -7.92 14.21 -1.41
N GLY A 123 -7.60 13.82 -0.17
CA GLY A 123 -8.53 13.94 0.95
C GLY A 123 -7.97 13.31 2.21
N GLU A 124 -8.85 13.15 3.19
CA GLU A 124 -8.51 12.54 4.48
C GLU A 124 -9.62 11.57 4.90
N ARG A 125 -9.23 10.53 5.61
CA ARG A 125 -10.16 9.56 6.19
C ARG A 125 -9.58 9.02 7.48
N ALA A 126 -10.34 9.08 8.56
CA ALA A 126 -9.92 8.59 9.88
C ALA A 126 -8.58 9.18 10.32
N GLY A 127 -8.33 10.46 9.99
CA GLY A 127 -7.10 11.17 10.36
C GLY A 127 -5.91 10.90 9.45
N ALA A 128 -6.02 10.01 8.48
CA ALA A 128 -4.95 9.73 7.52
C ALA A 128 -5.20 10.47 6.20
N TRP A 129 -4.13 10.78 5.49
CA TRP A 129 -4.24 11.33 4.14
C TRP A 129 -4.58 10.20 3.16
N VAL A 130 -5.48 10.49 2.23
CA VAL A 130 -5.68 9.65 1.05
C VAL A 130 -4.90 10.27 -0.10
N MET A 131 -4.03 9.49 -0.72
CA MET A 131 -3.22 9.94 -1.84
C MET A 131 -3.52 9.10 -3.08
N LEU A 132 -3.37 9.71 -4.24
CA LEU A 132 -3.72 9.10 -5.52
C LEU A 132 -2.64 9.41 -6.55
N ALA A 133 -2.27 8.41 -7.35
CA ALA A 133 -1.34 8.56 -8.45
C ALA A 133 -1.96 8.06 -9.74
N ALA A 134 -1.71 8.76 -10.84
CA ALA A 134 -2.04 8.29 -12.17
C ALA A 134 -0.94 7.37 -12.67
N LEU A 135 -1.32 6.25 -13.29
CA LEU A 135 -0.37 5.24 -13.79
C LEU A 135 -0.17 5.33 -15.31
N ALA A 136 -1.10 5.94 -15.99
CA ALA A 136 -1.05 6.06 -17.45
C ALA A 136 -0.30 7.31 -17.90
#